data_577f646ca12eba79ee3ea91bfda3ba19
#
_entry.id   577f646ca12eba79ee3ea91bfda3ba19
#
_cell.length_a   1.000
_cell.length_b   1.000
_cell.length_c   1.000
_cell.angle_alpha   90.00
_cell.angle_beta   90.00
_cell.angle_gamma   90.00
#
_symmetry.space_group_name_H-M   'P 1'
#
loop_
_entity.id
_entity.type
_entity.pdbx_description
1 polymer ?
#
loop_
_entity_poly.entity_id
_entity_poly.type
_entity_poly.pdbx_seq_one_letter_code
_entity_poly.pdbx_strand_id
1 'polypeptide(L)'
;MSRTVCHLETLHECAEHIWHVRLIPEQQIAYKPGQYLQVIMGEKDKRSFSIASSPSRGNVLELQIGATPGNPYPGEVLEALRTTGKIDVEMPLGNAYLREHSERPILLIAGGTGYSYARSILQYLVDHQMPRQTYLYWGVRKADQLYEGEEVLSWVSEFKNLTFVPVVQFPDDDWPGRTGLVHEAVLSDFHSFNQFDIYVAGRFEMAAVVRDALRHRGIDEEQLFGDAFNFI
;
A
#
# COMPACT_ATOMS: atom_id res chain seq x y z
N MET A 1 -18.99 -7.95 0.30
CA MET A 1 -18.26 -8.10 1.57
C MET A 1 -18.63 -9.45 2.17
N SER A 2 -17.65 -10.28 2.46
CA SER A 2 -17.80 -11.63 3.01
C SER A 2 -16.88 -11.80 4.21
N ARG A 3 -17.26 -12.68 5.14
CA ARG A 3 -16.42 -13.05 6.30
C ARG A 3 -15.82 -14.42 6.07
N THR A 4 -14.53 -14.59 6.38
CA THR A 4 -13.82 -15.86 6.31
C THR A 4 -12.76 -15.96 7.41
N VAL A 5 -12.41 -17.19 7.78
CA VAL A 5 -11.23 -17.46 8.61
C VAL A 5 -10.02 -17.50 7.69
N CYS A 6 -8.92 -16.87 8.12
CA CYS A 6 -7.63 -16.94 7.45
C CYS A 6 -6.62 -17.64 8.37
N HIS A 7 -5.95 -18.67 7.86
CA HIS A 7 -4.88 -19.39 8.54
C HIS A 7 -3.54 -18.74 8.26
N LEU A 8 -2.72 -18.62 9.29
CA LEU A 8 -1.38 -18.11 9.18
C LEU A 8 -0.49 -19.11 8.43
N GLU A 9 0.10 -18.69 7.31
CA GLU A 9 1.12 -19.45 6.58
C GLU A 9 2.51 -19.04 7.05
N THR A 10 2.82 -17.73 7.02
CA THR A 10 4.09 -17.19 7.49
C THR A 10 3.92 -15.86 8.18
N LEU A 11 4.78 -15.61 9.16
CA LEU A 11 4.87 -14.34 9.89
C LEU A 11 6.34 -14.08 10.22
N HIS A 12 6.92 -13.02 9.63
CA HIS A 12 8.30 -12.61 9.93
C HIS A 12 8.44 -11.09 9.88
N GLU A 13 9.39 -10.58 10.61
CA GLU A 13 9.77 -9.17 10.57
C GLU A 13 10.64 -8.93 9.33
N CYS A 14 10.21 -8.02 8.44
CA CYS A 14 10.93 -7.70 7.21
C CYS A 14 11.73 -6.39 7.30
N ALA A 15 11.40 -5.53 8.24
CA ALA A 15 12.19 -4.37 8.67
C ALA A 15 11.81 -4.04 10.12
N GLU A 16 12.54 -3.15 10.77
CA GLU A 16 12.29 -2.76 12.16
C GLU A 16 10.81 -2.38 12.37
N HIS A 17 10.09 -3.17 13.16
CA HIS A 17 8.67 -3.02 13.46
C HIS A 17 7.72 -3.14 12.25
N ILE A 18 8.17 -3.75 11.15
CA ILE A 18 7.33 -4.05 9.99
C ILE A 18 7.29 -5.56 9.77
N TRP A 19 6.09 -6.11 9.81
CA TRP A 19 5.85 -7.55 9.76
C TRP A 19 5.18 -7.93 8.44
N HIS A 20 5.78 -8.88 7.74
CA HIS A 20 5.16 -9.53 6.59
C HIS A 20 4.35 -10.75 7.06
N VAL A 21 3.08 -10.76 6.70
CA VAL A 21 2.11 -11.79 7.10
C VAL A 21 1.50 -12.39 5.86
N ARG A 22 1.58 -13.72 5.72
CA ARG A 22 0.89 -14.47 4.68
C ARG A 22 -0.21 -15.31 5.29
N LEU A 23 -1.41 -15.17 4.71
CA LEU A 23 -2.64 -15.79 5.18
C LEU A 23 -3.28 -16.61 4.07
N ILE A 24 -3.81 -17.77 4.44
CA ILE A 24 -4.62 -18.62 3.54
C ILE A 24 -6.07 -18.55 4.01
N PRO A 25 -6.97 -17.90 3.27
CA PRO A 25 -8.38 -17.88 3.60
C PRO A 25 -9.04 -19.25 3.32
N GLU A 26 -9.95 -19.67 4.19
CA GLU A 26 -10.73 -20.91 4.00
C GLU A 26 -11.62 -20.86 2.76
N GLN A 27 -12.05 -19.67 2.38
CA GLN A 27 -12.84 -19.43 1.19
C GLN A 27 -12.14 -18.42 0.32
N GLN A 28 -12.00 -18.74 -0.97
CA GLN A 28 -11.49 -17.76 -1.93
C GLN A 28 -12.51 -16.64 -2.11
N ILE A 29 -12.07 -15.43 -1.82
CA ILE A 29 -12.88 -14.22 -1.96
C ILE A 29 -12.25 -13.34 -3.02
N ALA A 30 -13.01 -13.04 -4.08
CA ALA A 30 -12.55 -12.12 -5.12
C ALA A 30 -12.41 -10.70 -4.56
N TYR A 31 -11.31 -10.04 -4.88
CA TYR A 31 -11.06 -8.65 -4.56
C TYR A 31 -10.34 -7.95 -5.71
N LYS A 32 -10.27 -6.63 -5.65
CA LYS A 32 -9.55 -5.80 -6.62
C LYS A 32 -8.25 -5.28 -6.03
N PRO A 33 -7.19 -5.09 -6.86
CA PRO A 33 -5.92 -4.55 -6.37
C PRO A 33 -6.13 -3.16 -5.76
N GLY A 34 -5.60 -2.95 -4.55
CA GLY A 34 -5.80 -1.74 -3.76
C GLY A 34 -6.95 -1.80 -2.75
N GLN A 35 -7.67 -2.90 -2.64
CA GLN A 35 -8.65 -3.09 -1.58
C GLN A 35 -8.00 -3.54 -0.26
N TYR A 36 -8.76 -3.42 0.84
CA TYR A 36 -8.31 -3.80 2.17
C TYR A 36 -9.25 -4.85 2.81
N LEU A 37 -8.79 -5.43 3.89
CA LEU A 37 -9.58 -6.28 4.77
C LEU A 37 -9.66 -5.68 6.18
N GLN A 38 -10.65 -6.13 6.95
CA GLN A 38 -10.74 -5.87 8.38
C GLN A 38 -10.57 -7.15 9.16
N VAL A 39 -9.58 -7.18 10.06
CA VAL A 39 -9.42 -8.23 11.07
C VAL A 39 -10.43 -8.00 12.19
N ILE A 40 -11.18 -9.04 12.54
CA ILE A 40 -12.21 -8.99 13.57
C ILE A 40 -11.57 -9.41 14.90
N MET A 41 -11.28 -8.42 15.76
CA MET A 41 -10.73 -8.64 17.09
C MET A 41 -11.83 -8.76 18.17
N GLY A 42 -13.05 -8.31 17.84
CA GLY A 42 -14.22 -8.37 18.71
C GLY A 42 -15.46 -7.84 18.01
N GLU A 43 -16.60 -7.86 18.68
CA GLU A 43 -17.88 -7.44 18.09
C GLU A 43 -17.85 -6.01 17.54
N LYS A 44 -17.15 -5.10 18.22
CA LYS A 44 -16.99 -3.68 17.86
C LYS A 44 -15.55 -3.29 17.53
N ASP A 45 -14.62 -4.25 17.53
CA ASP A 45 -13.19 -4.01 17.24
C ASP A 45 -12.83 -4.68 15.91
N LYS A 46 -12.79 -3.87 14.86
CA LYS A 46 -12.36 -4.27 13.52
C LYS A 46 -11.19 -3.42 13.07
N ARG A 47 -10.12 -4.06 12.63
CA ARG A 47 -8.86 -3.39 12.31
C ARG A 47 -8.50 -3.54 10.84
N SER A 48 -8.39 -2.41 10.14
CA SER A 48 -8.20 -2.35 8.69
C SER A 48 -6.75 -2.49 8.30
N PHE A 49 -6.49 -3.35 7.29
CA PHE A 49 -5.17 -3.52 6.67
C PHE A 49 -5.33 -3.65 5.16
N SER A 50 -4.53 -2.90 4.40
CA SER A 50 -4.48 -3.06 2.94
C SER A 50 -3.98 -4.46 2.59
N ILE A 51 -4.61 -5.08 1.60
CA ILE A 51 -4.12 -6.35 1.04
C ILE A 51 -2.95 -6.02 0.14
N ALA A 52 -1.76 -6.51 0.50
CA ALA A 52 -0.52 -6.23 -0.21
C ALA A 52 -0.31 -7.13 -1.43
N SER A 53 -0.91 -8.35 -1.42
CA SER A 53 -0.90 -9.23 -2.58
C SER A 53 -1.85 -8.76 -3.68
N SER A 54 -1.49 -9.08 -4.93
CA SER A 54 -2.40 -8.95 -6.06
C SER A 54 -3.40 -10.13 -6.09
N PRO A 55 -4.66 -9.91 -6.52
CA PRO A 55 -5.62 -11.01 -6.72
C PRO A 55 -5.16 -12.02 -7.77
N SER A 56 -4.20 -11.69 -8.62
CA SER A 56 -3.58 -12.60 -9.60
C SER A 56 -2.74 -13.71 -8.96
N ARG A 57 -2.34 -13.56 -7.68
CA ARG A 57 -1.47 -14.51 -6.96
C ARG A 57 -2.21 -15.66 -6.28
N GLY A 58 -3.46 -15.89 -6.64
CA GLY A 58 -4.25 -17.03 -6.14
C GLY A 58 -4.86 -16.78 -4.76
N ASN A 59 -5.01 -17.84 -3.97
CA ASN A 59 -5.69 -17.79 -2.67
C ASN A 59 -4.73 -17.47 -1.51
N VAL A 60 -3.85 -16.49 -1.69
CA VAL A 60 -2.94 -16.00 -0.65
C VAL A 60 -3.18 -14.52 -0.42
N LEU A 61 -3.37 -14.14 0.83
CA LEU A 61 -3.46 -12.74 1.26
C LEU A 61 -2.16 -12.36 1.96
N GLU A 62 -1.52 -11.32 1.49
CA GLU A 62 -0.33 -10.76 2.13
C GLU A 62 -0.69 -9.43 2.79
N LEU A 63 -0.20 -9.23 4.02
CA LEU A 63 -0.30 -7.97 4.74
C LEU A 63 1.10 -7.53 5.17
N GLN A 64 1.32 -6.23 5.20
CA GLN A 64 2.53 -5.63 5.73
C GLN A 64 2.13 -4.73 6.90
N ILE A 65 2.36 -5.22 8.11
CA ILE A 65 1.83 -4.64 9.34
C ILE A 65 2.94 -3.88 10.07
N GLY A 66 2.83 -2.56 10.12
CA GLY A 66 3.69 -1.73 10.95
C GLY A 66 3.21 -1.74 12.40
N ALA A 67 4.01 -2.32 13.31
CA ALA A 67 3.69 -2.49 14.71
C ALA A 67 4.78 -1.87 15.61
N THR A 68 4.82 -0.54 15.67
CA THR A 68 5.74 0.16 16.57
C THR A 68 5.43 -0.12 18.04
N PRO A 69 6.43 -0.21 18.93
CA PRO A 69 6.22 -0.43 20.35
C PRO A 69 5.23 0.59 20.95
N GLY A 70 4.31 0.10 21.78
CA GLY A 70 3.30 0.93 22.41
C GLY A 70 2.05 1.21 21.57
N ASN A 71 1.99 0.74 20.33
CA ASN A 71 0.78 0.78 19.52
C ASN A 71 0.05 -0.57 19.60
N PRO A 72 -1.05 -0.69 20.40
CA PRO A 72 -1.76 -1.95 20.55
C PRO A 72 -2.53 -2.37 19.30
N TYR A 73 -2.93 -1.41 18.46
CA TYR A 73 -3.80 -1.67 17.30
C TYR A 73 -3.24 -2.76 16.36
N PRO A 74 -2.00 -2.65 15.80
CA PRO A 74 -1.42 -3.72 15.01
C PRO A 74 -0.80 -4.84 15.86
N GLY A 75 -0.26 -4.51 17.03
CA GLY A 75 0.45 -5.47 17.90
C GLY A 75 -0.41 -6.62 18.38
N GLU A 76 -1.65 -6.34 18.79
CA GLU A 76 -2.60 -7.37 19.23
C GLU A 76 -3.04 -8.31 18.09
N VAL A 77 -3.11 -7.83 16.84
CA VAL A 77 -3.37 -8.69 15.68
C VAL A 77 -2.22 -9.66 15.45
N LEU A 78 -0.98 -9.18 15.53
CA LEU A 78 0.21 -10.05 15.41
C LEU A 78 0.28 -11.08 16.54
N GLU A 79 -0.08 -10.70 17.75
CA GLU A 79 -0.11 -11.60 18.90
C GLU A 79 -1.23 -12.66 18.75
N ALA A 80 -2.42 -12.26 18.30
CA ALA A 80 -3.49 -13.19 17.99
C ALA A 80 -3.06 -14.23 16.95
N LEU A 81 -2.40 -13.79 15.87
CA LEU A 81 -1.87 -14.69 14.84
C LEU A 81 -0.83 -15.65 15.38
N ARG A 82 0.13 -15.19 16.23
CA ARG A 82 1.13 -16.05 16.85
C ARG A 82 0.52 -17.09 17.77
N THR A 83 -0.50 -16.70 18.53
CA THR A 83 -1.11 -17.54 19.55
C THR A 83 -2.08 -18.56 18.97
N THR A 84 -2.91 -18.15 18.00
CA THR A 84 -4.01 -18.97 17.49
C THR A 84 -3.73 -19.60 16.13
N GLY A 85 -2.75 -19.08 15.38
CA GLY A 85 -2.47 -19.47 14.00
C GLY A 85 -3.55 -19.07 12.99
N LYS A 86 -4.53 -18.27 13.40
CA LYS A 86 -5.65 -17.85 12.53
C LYS A 86 -6.29 -16.55 13.00
N ILE A 87 -6.99 -15.89 12.07
CA ILE A 87 -7.83 -14.71 12.34
C ILE A 87 -9.09 -14.73 11.49
N ASP A 88 -10.14 -14.13 12.00
CA ASP A 88 -11.36 -13.83 11.25
C ASP A 88 -11.20 -12.51 10.50
N VAL A 89 -11.59 -12.46 9.24
CA VAL A 89 -11.54 -11.24 8.43
C VAL A 89 -12.85 -10.97 7.68
N GLU A 90 -13.13 -9.70 7.47
CA GLU A 90 -14.14 -9.24 6.50
C GLU A 90 -13.43 -8.60 5.31
N MET A 91 -13.78 -9.02 4.09
CA MET A 91 -13.21 -8.52 2.84
C MET A 91 -14.14 -8.79 1.64
N PRO A 92 -13.94 -8.17 0.46
CA PRO A 92 -13.09 -7.01 0.23
C PRO A 92 -13.79 -5.72 0.68
N LEU A 93 -12.98 -4.72 1.04
CA LEU A 93 -13.42 -3.39 1.45
C LEU A 93 -12.62 -2.32 0.70
N GLY A 94 -13.16 -1.10 0.66
CA GLY A 94 -12.53 0.03 -0.01
C GLY A 94 -12.97 0.24 -1.45
N ASN A 95 -13.02 1.51 -1.84
CA ASN A 95 -13.40 1.94 -3.19
C ASN A 95 -12.23 2.57 -3.97
N ALA A 96 -11.07 2.67 -3.34
CA ALA A 96 -9.86 3.25 -3.93
C ALA A 96 -9.03 2.19 -4.71
N TYR A 97 -9.67 1.19 -5.31
CA TYR A 97 -9.01 0.15 -6.10
C TYR A 97 -8.61 0.62 -7.50
N LEU A 98 -7.70 -0.11 -8.14
CA LEU A 98 -7.22 0.17 -9.50
C LEU A 98 -8.37 0.32 -10.51
N ARG A 99 -8.34 1.40 -11.28
CA ARG A 99 -9.23 1.65 -12.42
C ARG A 99 -8.65 0.98 -13.67
N GLU A 100 -8.94 -0.30 -13.83
CA GLU A 100 -8.34 -1.16 -14.87
C GLU A 100 -8.63 -0.68 -16.29
N HIS A 101 -9.81 -0.08 -16.51
CA HIS A 101 -10.25 0.40 -17.83
C HIS A 101 -9.76 1.82 -18.15
N SER A 102 -9.10 2.49 -17.24
CA SER A 102 -8.50 3.79 -17.49
C SER A 102 -7.19 3.63 -18.27
N GLU A 103 -6.98 4.51 -19.23
CA GLU A 103 -5.72 4.58 -20.00
C GLU A 103 -4.74 5.62 -19.46
N ARG A 104 -5.15 6.39 -18.44
CA ARG A 104 -4.30 7.42 -17.83
C ARG A 104 -3.06 6.82 -17.18
N PRO A 105 -1.90 7.49 -17.24
CA PRO A 105 -0.77 7.14 -16.41
C PRO A 105 -1.15 7.02 -14.94
N ILE A 106 -0.48 6.16 -14.22
CA ILE A 106 -0.73 5.90 -12.80
C ILE A 106 0.34 6.61 -11.96
N LEU A 107 -0.10 7.32 -10.92
CA LEU A 107 0.77 7.88 -9.90
C LEU A 107 0.42 7.26 -8.54
N LEU A 108 1.30 6.41 -8.02
CA LEU A 108 1.18 5.80 -6.70
C LEU A 108 2.01 6.61 -5.70
N ILE A 109 1.39 7.10 -4.65
CA ILE A 109 2.05 7.88 -3.58
C ILE A 109 1.86 7.11 -2.27
N ALA A 110 2.92 6.46 -1.82
CA ALA A 110 2.91 5.61 -0.64
C ALA A 110 3.77 6.19 0.48
N GLY A 111 3.30 6.13 1.72
CA GLY A 111 4.05 6.49 2.92
C GLY A 111 4.18 5.31 3.87
N GLY A 112 5.44 4.92 4.20
CA GLY A 112 5.70 3.77 5.09
C GLY A 112 5.00 2.49 4.61
N THR A 113 4.22 1.85 5.49
CA THR A 113 3.43 0.65 5.17
C THR A 113 2.21 0.91 4.26
N GLY A 114 1.93 2.16 3.89
CA GLY A 114 1.01 2.46 2.79
C GLY A 114 1.46 1.86 1.46
N TYR A 115 2.71 1.44 1.38
CA TYR A 115 3.24 0.67 0.26
C TYR A 115 2.44 -0.63 0.00
N SER A 116 1.89 -1.29 1.02
CA SER A 116 1.03 -2.48 0.85
C SER A 116 -0.08 -2.27 -0.18
N TYR A 117 -0.75 -1.13 -0.10
CA TYR A 117 -1.78 -0.74 -1.06
C TYR A 117 -1.22 -0.56 -2.48
N ALA A 118 -0.11 0.17 -2.60
CA ALA A 118 0.55 0.40 -3.89
C ALA A 118 1.13 -0.91 -4.47
N ARG A 119 1.68 -1.78 -3.62
CA ARG A 119 2.22 -3.08 -4.01
C ARG A 119 1.18 -3.96 -4.68
N SER A 120 -0.01 -4.05 -4.12
CA SER A 120 -1.12 -4.82 -4.70
C SER A 120 -1.45 -4.36 -6.13
N ILE A 121 -1.47 -3.05 -6.35
CA ILE A 121 -1.70 -2.45 -7.67
C ILE A 121 -0.53 -2.74 -8.62
N LEU A 122 0.71 -2.50 -8.18
CA LEU A 122 1.91 -2.73 -8.99
C LEU A 122 2.04 -4.17 -9.42
N GLN A 123 1.89 -5.11 -8.48
CA GLN A 123 1.98 -6.54 -8.76
C GLN A 123 0.92 -6.96 -9.79
N TYR A 124 -0.30 -6.42 -9.70
CA TYR A 124 -1.34 -6.66 -10.70
C TYR A 124 -0.96 -6.14 -12.08
N LEU A 125 -0.43 -4.92 -12.16
CA LEU A 125 0.00 -4.30 -13.42
C LEU A 125 1.13 -5.11 -14.08
N VAL A 126 2.10 -5.56 -13.29
CA VAL A 126 3.23 -6.38 -13.76
C VAL A 126 2.75 -7.76 -14.22
N ASP A 127 1.94 -8.45 -13.41
CA ASP A 127 1.44 -9.79 -13.72
C ASP A 127 0.60 -9.82 -15.01
N HIS A 128 -0.14 -8.74 -15.29
CA HIS A 128 -0.99 -8.62 -16.48
C HIS A 128 -0.30 -7.87 -17.63
N GLN A 129 0.96 -7.50 -17.47
CA GLN A 129 1.74 -6.72 -18.45
C GLN A 129 0.99 -5.49 -18.97
N MET A 130 0.29 -4.79 -18.09
CA MET A 130 -0.53 -3.62 -18.45
C MET A 130 0.37 -2.48 -18.93
N PRO A 131 0.16 -1.93 -20.15
CA PRO A 131 1.11 -0.99 -20.76
C PRO A 131 0.97 0.45 -20.24
N ARG A 132 0.39 0.64 -19.05
CA ARG A 132 0.20 1.97 -18.46
C ARG A 132 1.50 2.48 -17.85
N GLN A 133 1.89 3.69 -18.20
CA GLN A 133 3.00 4.37 -17.54
C GLN A 133 2.67 4.53 -16.06
N THR A 134 3.52 4.02 -15.20
CA THR A 134 3.30 3.97 -13.74
C THR A 134 4.48 4.60 -13.01
N TYR A 135 4.20 5.46 -12.06
CA TYR A 135 5.17 6.08 -11.19
C TYR A 135 4.86 5.68 -9.75
N LEU A 136 5.82 5.06 -9.06
CA LEU A 136 5.76 4.81 -7.64
C LEU A 136 6.67 5.78 -6.90
N TYR A 137 6.08 6.62 -6.05
CA TYR A 137 6.79 7.40 -5.03
C TYR A 137 6.55 6.75 -3.68
N TRP A 138 7.61 6.23 -3.08
CA TRP A 138 7.53 5.58 -1.78
C TRP A 138 8.37 6.34 -0.75
N GLY A 139 7.67 7.05 0.15
CA GLY A 139 8.27 7.83 1.22
C GLY A 139 8.44 7.01 2.49
N VAL A 140 9.64 7.01 3.04
CA VAL A 140 10.00 6.38 4.32
C VAL A 140 10.80 7.35 5.18
N ARG A 141 10.93 7.06 6.47
CA ARG A 141 11.74 7.89 7.36
C ARG A 141 13.23 7.62 7.20
N LYS A 142 13.61 6.34 7.12
CA LYS A 142 14.99 5.87 6.93
C LYS A 142 15.07 4.87 5.77
N ALA A 143 16.22 4.73 5.16
CA ALA A 143 16.42 3.89 3.98
C ALA A 143 16.13 2.39 4.23
N ASP A 144 16.43 1.89 5.42
CA ASP A 144 16.17 0.51 5.84
C ASP A 144 14.67 0.15 5.89
N GLN A 145 13.79 1.15 5.90
CA GLN A 145 12.33 0.97 5.83
C GLN A 145 11.80 0.77 4.40
N LEU A 146 12.66 0.77 3.38
CA LEU A 146 12.33 0.35 2.02
C LEU A 146 12.43 -1.19 1.90
N TYR A 147 11.70 -1.90 2.75
CA TYR A 147 11.83 -3.34 3.03
C TYR A 147 11.61 -4.27 1.83
N GLU A 148 10.98 -3.80 0.76
CA GLU A 148 10.82 -4.50 -0.53
C GLU A 148 11.35 -3.67 -1.70
N GLY A 149 12.29 -2.76 -1.44
CA GLY A 149 12.89 -1.92 -2.47
C GLY A 149 13.54 -2.71 -3.60
N GLU A 150 14.19 -3.83 -3.28
CA GLU A 150 14.81 -4.72 -4.27
C GLU A 150 13.77 -5.41 -5.17
N GLU A 151 12.61 -5.81 -4.62
CA GLU A 151 11.51 -6.36 -5.40
C GLU A 151 10.99 -5.34 -6.41
N VAL A 152 10.81 -4.08 -5.97
CA VAL A 152 10.38 -2.99 -6.86
C VAL A 152 11.42 -2.73 -7.97
N LEU A 153 12.71 -2.74 -7.63
CA LEU A 153 13.78 -2.58 -8.63
C LEU A 153 13.82 -3.74 -9.64
N SER A 154 13.52 -4.97 -9.21
CA SER A 154 13.34 -6.10 -10.13
C SER A 154 12.21 -5.83 -11.11
N TRP A 155 11.04 -5.38 -10.63
CA TRP A 155 9.93 -5.00 -11.51
C TRP A 155 10.27 -3.86 -12.46
N VAL A 156 11.02 -2.85 -12.02
CA VAL A 156 11.50 -1.76 -12.89
C VAL A 156 12.39 -2.30 -14.02
N SER A 157 13.21 -3.31 -13.74
CA SER A 157 14.09 -3.91 -14.76
C SER A 157 13.31 -4.69 -15.84
N GLU A 158 12.22 -5.32 -15.45
CA GLU A 158 11.38 -6.16 -16.31
C GLU A 158 10.24 -5.39 -16.98
N PHE A 159 9.67 -4.41 -16.28
CA PHE A 159 8.51 -3.63 -16.70
C PHE A 159 8.90 -2.18 -16.99
N LYS A 160 9.26 -1.91 -18.23
CA LYS A 160 9.81 -0.62 -18.68
C LYS A 160 8.90 0.60 -18.48
N ASN A 161 7.62 0.37 -18.24
CA ASN A 161 6.64 1.42 -17.98
C ASN A 161 6.56 1.81 -16.49
N LEU A 162 7.39 1.21 -15.63
CA LEU A 162 7.45 1.52 -14.21
C LEU A 162 8.66 2.40 -13.89
N THR A 163 8.39 3.50 -13.20
CA THR A 163 9.40 4.38 -12.60
C THR A 163 9.26 4.31 -11.09
N PHE A 164 10.33 3.99 -10.39
CA PHE A 164 10.39 3.98 -8.92
C PHE A 164 11.20 5.15 -8.39
N VAL A 165 10.63 5.92 -7.48
CA VAL A 165 11.24 7.06 -6.81
C VAL A 165 11.15 6.83 -5.30
N PRO A 166 12.17 6.20 -4.68
CA PRO A 166 12.26 6.13 -3.23
C PRO A 166 12.60 7.50 -2.66
N VAL A 167 11.88 7.89 -1.58
CA VAL A 167 12.08 9.17 -0.89
C VAL A 167 12.35 8.92 0.58
N VAL A 168 13.53 9.32 1.06
CA VAL A 168 13.95 9.13 2.46
C VAL A 168 13.95 10.46 3.20
N GLN A 169 13.19 10.53 4.30
CA GLN A 169 13.05 11.77 5.06
C GLN A 169 14.33 12.14 5.81
N PHE A 170 14.96 11.15 6.43
CA PHE A 170 16.20 11.32 7.22
C PHE A 170 17.24 10.34 6.68
N PRO A 171 17.89 10.67 5.54
CA PRO A 171 18.86 9.79 4.93
C PRO A 171 20.19 9.78 5.70
N ASP A 172 20.94 8.69 5.51
CA ASP A 172 22.35 8.65 5.84
C ASP A 172 23.17 9.39 4.75
N ASP A 173 24.44 9.71 5.03
CA ASP A 173 25.30 10.54 4.14
C ASP A 173 25.51 9.92 2.74
N ASP A 174 25.37 8.61 2.60
CA ASP A 174 25.57 7.84 1.37
C ASP A 174 24.28 7.58 0.57
N TRP A 175 23.12 8.12 1.01
CA TRP A 175 21.86 7.94 0.32
C TRP A 175 21.83 8.64 -1.05
N PRO A 176 21.73 7.91 -2.19
CA PRO A 176 21.82 8.51 -3.52
C PRO A 176 20.47 9.00 -4.06
N GLY A 177 19.36 8.70 -3.37
CA GLY A 177 18.00 8.95 -3.84
C GLY A 177 17.42 10.30 -3.40
N ARG A 178 16.11 10.46 -3.57
CA ARG A 178 15.38 11.66 -3.15
C ARG A 178 15.32 11.75 -1.63
N THR A 179 15.35 12.97 -1.12
CA THR A 179 15.29 13.28 0.32
C THR A 179 14.06 14.13 0.63
N GLY A 180 13.62 14.12 1.89
CA GLY A 180 12.49 14.91 2.36
C GLY A 180 11.15 14.18 2.36
N LEU A 181 10.07 14.88 2.12
CA LEU A 181 8.72 14.33 2.16
C LEU A 181 8.24 13.88 0.78
N VAL A 182 7.54 12.75 0.73
CA VAL A 182 7.11 12.13 -0.53
C VAL A 182 6.27 13.07 -1.41
N HIS A 183 5.39 13.87 -0.83
CA HIS A 183 4.56 14.80 -1.58
C HIS A 183 5.38 15.96 -2.17
N GLU A 184 6.44 16.41 -1.51
CA GLU A 184 7.34 17.44 -2.04
C GLU A 184 8.09 16.93 -3.26
N ALA A 185 8.57 15.68 -3.22
CA ALA A 185 9.20 15.05 -4.37
C ALA A 185 8.25 14.96 -5.57
N VAL A 186 7.00 14.52 -5.34
CA VAL A 186 5.96 14.47 -6.38
C VAL A 186 5.67 15.86 -6.97
N LEU A 187 5.50 16.87 -6.12
CA LEU A 187 5.20 18.25 -6.56
C LEU A 187 6.38 18.92 -7.27
N SER A 188 7.59 18.49 -7.00
CA SER A 188 8.79 18.94 -7.71
C SER A 188 8.88 18.35 -9.13
N ASP A 189 8.46 17.10 -9.30
CA ASP A 189 8.63 16.37 -10.56
C ASP A 189 7.46 16.61 -11.52
N PHE A 190 6.27 16.96 -11.02
CA PHE A 190 5.08 17.17 -11.84
C PHE A 190 4.47 18.56 -11.61
N HIS A 191 4.21 19.26 -12.71
CA HIS A 191 3.52 20.57 -12.69
C HIS A 191 2.01 20.45 -12.85
N SER A 192 1.52 19.38 -13.49
CA SER A 192 0.10 19.10 -13.73
C SER A 192 -0.22 17.65 -13.38
N PHE A 193 -1.40 17.41 -12.82
CA PHE A 193 -1.82 16.12 -12.32
C PHE A 193 -3.06 15.55 -13.02
N ASN A 194 -3.79 16.38 -13.82
CA ASN A 194 -5.06 15.98 -14.46
C ASN A 194 -4.93 14.86 -15.49
N GLN A 195 -3.71 14.49 -15.88
CA GLN A 195 -3.45 13.37 -16.76
C GLN A 195 -3.36 12.03 -16.03
N PHE A 196 -3.25 12.01 -14.70
CA PHE A 196 -3.01 10.81 -13.91
C PHE A 196 -4.28 10.26 -13.26
N ASP A 197 -4.30 8.95 -13.04
CA ASP A 197 -5.04 8.35 -11.94
C ASP A 197 -4.09 8.27 -10.74
N ILE A 198 -4.42 8.94 -9.65
CA ILE A 198 -3.54 9.10 -8.48
C ILE A 198 -4.06 8.28 -7.32
N TYR A 199 -3.21 7.40 -6.80
CA TYR A 199 -3.53 6.50 -5.71
C TYR A 199 -2.64 6.82 -4.51
N VAL A 200 -3.25 7.11 -3.35
CA VAL A 200 -2.55 7.60 -2.16
C VAL A 200 -2.82 6.68 -0.97
N ALA A 201 -1.76 6.21 -0.33
CA ALA A 201 -1.85 5.46 0.92
C ALA A 201 -0.71 5.78 1.88
N GLY A 202 -1.05 5.82 3.15
CA GLY A 202 -0.15 6.16 4.25
C GLY A 202 -0.92 6.63 5.47
N ARG A 203 -0.24 7.27 6.40
CA ARG A 203 -0.89 7.87 7.56
C ARG A 203 -1.89 8.95 7.13
N PHE A 204 -2.95 9.13 7.90
CA PHE A 204 -4.01 10.10 7.61
C PHE A 204 -3.46 11.53 7.41
N GLU A 205 -2.49 11.94 8.22
CA GLU A 205 -1.87 13.25 8.11
C GLU A 205 -1.15 13.43 6.77
N MET A 206 -0.41 12.40 6.32
CA MET A 206 0.25 12.41 5.02
C MET A 206 -0.77 12.45 3.88
N ALA A 207 -1.80 11.60 3.96
CA ALA A 207 -2.84 11.55 2.92
C ALA A 207 -3.59 12.90 2.81
N ALA A 208 -3.87 13.56 3.94
CA ALA A 208 -4.48 14.89 3.96
C ALA A 208 -3.58 15.93 3.26
N VAL A 209 -2.29 15.97 3.60
CA VAL A 209 -1.32 16.90 2.99
C VAL A 209 -1.21 16.66 1.49
N VAL A 210 -1.11 15.40 1.05
CA VAL A 210 -1.06 15.06 -0.38
C VAL A 210 -2.34 15.52 -1.08
N ARG A 211 -3.52 15.17 -0.55
CA ARG A 211 -4.82 15.58 -1.11
C ARG A 211 -4.90 17.10 -1.30
N ASP A 212 -4.61 17.84 -0.24
CA ASP A 212 -4.73 19.30 -0.25
C ASP A 212 -3.71 19.94 -1.21
N ALA A 213 -2.49 19.43 -1.27
CA ALA A 213 -1.49 19.90 -2.21
C ALA A 213 -1.88 19.64 -3.67
N LEU A 214 -2.48 18.49 -3.98
CA LEU A 214 -2.97 18.16 -5.31
C LEU A 214 -4.20 19.01 -5.69
N ARG A 215 -5.12 19.24 -4.74
CA ARG A 215 -6.26 20.15 -4.93
C ARG A 215 -5.82 21.56 -5.27
N HIS A 216 -4.79 22.08 -4.62
CA HIS A 216 -4.22 23.40 -4.96
C HIS A 216 -3.60 23.44 -6.36
N ARG A 217 -3.27 22.30 -6.95
CA ARG A 217 -2.80 22.16 -8.34
C ARG A 217 -3.93 21.83 -9.32
N GLY A 218 -5.20 21.87 -8.87
CA GLY A 218 -6.38 21.73 -9.72
C GLY A 218 -6.66 20.29 -10.18
N ILE A 219 -6.29 19.26 -9.37
CA ILE A 219 -6.63 17.88 -9.68
C ILE A 219 -8.15 17.70 -9.68
N ASP A 220 -8.65 16.91 -10.62
CA ASP A 220 -10.02 16.39 -10.58
C ASP A 220 -10.13 15.32 -9.49
N GLU A 221 -11.05 15.52 -8.55
CA GLU A 221 -11.23 14.59 -7.43
C GLU A 221 -11.65 13.17 -7.87
N GLU A 222 -12.25 13.02 -9.05
CA GLU A 222 -12.59 11.73 -9.63
C GLU A 222 -11.36 10.90 -10.04
N GLN A 223 -10.19 11.54 -10.09
CA GLN A 223 -8.90 10.92 -10.42
C GLN A 223 -8.02 10.67 -9.18
N LEU A 224 -8.50 11.04 -7.99
CA LEU A 224 -7.76 10.93 -6.74
C LEU A 224 -8.38 9.84 -5.86
N PHE A 225 -7.63 8.77 -5.63
CA PHE A 225 -8.06 7.58 -4.93
C PHE A 225 -7.24 7.35 -3.66
N GLY A 226 -7.92 7.11 -2.55
CA GLY A 226 -7.29 6.78 -1.27
C GLY A 226 -8.37 6.54 -0.22
N ASP A 227 -8.37 5.36 0.42
CA ASP A 227 -9.41 5.04 1.40
C ASP A 227 -9.35 5.96 2.63
N ALA A 228 -8.17 6.51 2.94
CA ALA A 228 -7.99 7.51 3.99
C ALA A 228 -8.84 8.77 3.78
N PHE A 229 -9.15 9.13 2.53
CA PHE A 229 -9.94 10.33 2.21
C PHE A 229 -11.38 10.29 2.72
N ASN A 230 -11.90 9.11 3.04
CA ASN A 230 -13.21 8.96 3.65
C ASN A 230 -13.26 9.38 5.13
N PHE A 231 -12.09 9.63 5.75
CA PHE A 231 -11.93 9.88 7.18
C PHE A 231 -11.27 11.24 7.50
N ILE A 232 -10.87 12.01 6.47
CA ILE A 232 -10.14 13.29 6.63
C ILE A 232 -10.75 14.41 5.78
#